data_91034e824888fd7294594127eb5106d1
#
_entry.id   91034e824888fd7294594127eb5106d1
#
_cell.length_a   1.000
_cell.length_b   1.000
_cell.length_c   1.000
_cell.angle_alpha   90.00
_cell.angle_beta   90.00
_cell.angle_gamma   90.00
#
_symmetry.space_group_name_H-M   'P 1'
#
loop_
_entity.id
_entity.type
_entity.pdbx_description
1 polymer ?
#
loop_
_entity_poly.entity_id
_entity_poly.type
_entity_poly.pdbx_seq_one_letter_code
_entity_poly.pdbx_strand_id
1 'polypeptide(L)'
;KADIVNHSQQLLVDLKTTSNISSFHSSAYKFNYDSQAYIYSKMFGYELVFIVIDKSTHQLGLFDCSEDFLQSGQNKVAKAVQAYNEFFVDSGVDLDQYFLTKTL
;
A
#
# COMPACT_ATOMS: atom_id res chain seq x y z
N LYS A 1 7.50 4.38 -0.33
CA LYS A 1 8.20 5.37 -1.15
C LYS A 1 7.62 5.42 -2.55
N ALA A 2 7.12 6.57 -2.96
CA ALA A 2 6.66 6.76 -4.33
C ALA A 2 7.88 6.86 -5.28
N ASP A 3 7.80 6.21 -6.43
CA ASP A 3 8.92 6.20 -7.38
C ASP A 3 9.05 7.53 -8.12
N ILE A 4 7.93 8.16 -8.44
CA ILE A 4 7.88 9.43 -9.15
C ILE A 4 6.87 10.34 -8.48
N VAL A 5 7.26 11.60 -8.24
CA VAL A 5 6.37 12.64 -7.71
C VAL A 5 6.32 13.77 -8.74
N ASN A 6 5.15 14.07 -9.27
CA ASN A 6 4.93 15.16 -10.18
C ASN A 6 4.12 16.25 -9.47
N HIS A 7 4.83 17.28 -8.98
CA HIS A 7 4.19 18.36 -8.22
C HIS A 7 3.29 19.24 -9.06
N SER A 8 3.64 19.44 -10.33
CA SER A 8 2.85 20.31 -11.21
C SER A 8 1.49 19.70 -11.56
N GLN A 9 1.42 18.39 -11.68
CA GLN A 9 0.17 17.66 -11.94
C GLN A 9 -0.46 17.07 -10.67
N GLN A 10 0.21 17.23 -9.53
CA GLN A 10 -0.23 16.65 -8.25
C GLN A 10 -0.48 15.14 -8.36
N LEU A 11 0.50 14.44 -8.92
CA LEU A 11 0.41 13.02 -9.23
C LEU A 11 1.59 12.27 -8.66
N LEU A 12 1.29 11.13 -8.02
CA LEU A 12 2.27 10.16 -7.59
C LEU A 12 2.21 8.95 -8.51
N VAL A 13 3.35 8.45 -8.93
CA VAL A 13 3.46 7.26 -9.76
C VAL A 13 4.30 6.24 -9.03
N ASP A 14 3.81 5.01 -8.95
CA ASP A 14 4.52 3.89 -8.39
C ASP A 14 4.62 2.78 -9.44
N LEU A 15 5.84 2.27 -9.63
CA LEU A 15 6.10 1.23 -10.61
C LEU A 15 6.00 -0.15 -9.94
N LYS A 16 5.22 -1.03 -10.53
CA LYS A 16 5.07 -2.41 -10.05
C LYS A 16 5.30 -3.38 -11.20
N THR A 17 5.80 -4.56 -10.87
CA THR A 17 5.89 -5.66 -11.83
C THR A 17 4.95 -6.78 -11.40
N THR A 18 4.47 -7.54 -12.37
CA THR A 18 3.61 -8.69 -12.11
C THR A 18 3.93 -9.79 -13.10
N SER A 19 3.65 -11.02 -12.73
CA SER A 19 3.74 -12.16 -13.65
C SER A 19 2.47 -12.33 -14.46
N ASN A 20 1.36 -11.69 -14.07
CA ASN A 20 0.08 -11.76 -14.77
C ASN A 20 -0.70 -10.46 -14.51
N ILE A 21 -0.74 -9.58 -15.51
CA ILE A 21 -1.38 -8.27 -15.37
C ILE A 21 -2.90 -8.40 -15.17
N SER A 22 -3.53 -9.44 -15.69
CA SER A 22 -4.98 -9.63 -15.54
C SER A 22 -5.38 -9.96 -14.09
N SER A 23 -4.45 -10.41 -13.25
CA SER A 23 -4.69 -10.67 -11.83
C SER A 23 -4.13 -9.57 -10.92
N PHE A 24 -3.62 -8.49 -11.48
CA PHE A 24 -3.02 -7.42 -10.68
C PHE A 24 -4.02 -6.79 -9.72
N HIS A 25 -5.27 -6.65 -10.11
CA HIS A 25 -6.32 -6.09 -9.26
C HIS A 25 -6.38 -6.82 -7.91
N SER A 26 -6.42 -8.16 -7.94
CA SER A 26 -6.42 -8.97 -6.71
C SER A 26 -5.09 -8.89 -5.96
N SER A 27 -3.98 -8.92 -6.70
CA SER A 27 -2.63 -8.84 -6.13
C SER A 27 -2.41 -7.53 -5.38
N ALA A 28 -2.96 -6.43 -5.87
CA ALA A 28 -2.81 -5.12 -5.26
C ALA A 28 -3.37 -5.10 -3.83
N TYR A 29 -4.51 -5.74 -3.60
CA TYR A 29 -5.06 -5.89 -2.24
C TYR A 29 -4.23 -6.86 -1.40
N LYS A 30 -3.86 -7.98 -1.99
CA LYS A 30 -3.11 -9.03 -1.28
C LYS A 30 -1.76 -8.54 -0.78
N PHE A 31 -1.06 -7.74 -1.57
CA PHE A 31 0.27 -7.22 -1.21
C PHE A 31 0.22 -5.86 -0.51
N ASN A 32 -0.96 -5.43 -0.08
CA ASN A 32 -1.15 -4.19 0.69
C ASN A 32 -0.76 -2.92 -0.07
N TYR A 33 -0.89 -2.92 -1.40
CA TYR A 33 -0.69 -1.71 -2.20
C TYR A 33 -1.77 -0.66 -1.90
N ASP A 34 -2.93 -1.09 -1.43
CA ASP A 34 -4.00 -0.21 -0.96
C ASP A 34 -3.56 0.62 0.25
N SER A 35 -2.88 0.00 1.21
CA SER A 35 -2.31 0.72 2.35
C SER A 35 -1.25 1.73 1.91
N GLN A 36 -0.37 1.32 1.00
CA GLN A 36 0.65 2.19 0.42
C GLN A 36 0.03 3.39 -0.29
N ALA A 37 -0.98 3.14 -1.13
CA ALA A 37 -1.68 4.19 -1.86
C ALA A 37 -2.36 5.17 -0.92
N TYR A 38 -3.03 4.68 0.12
CA TYR A 38 -3.67 5.53 1.11
C TYR A 38 -2.67 6.45 1.81
N ILE A 39 -1.58 5.88 2.32
CA ILE A 39 -0.57 6.63 3.08
C ILE A 39 0.04 7.72 2.20
N TYR A 40 0.48 7.38 1.00
CA TYR A 40 1.15 8.35 0.13
C TYR A 40 0.19 9.42 -0.39
N SER A 41 -1.03 9.05 -0.75
CA SER A 41 -2.05 10.02 -1.16
C SER A 41 -2.33 11.03 -0.05
N LYS A 42 -2.39 10.57 1.20
CA LYS A 42 -2.60 11.45 2.35
C LYS A 42 -1.39 12.34 2.62
N MET A 43 -0.18 11.80 2.55
CA MET A 43 1.04 12.58 2.80
C MET A 43 1.22 13.73 1.82
N PHE A 44 0.96 13.48 0.54
CA PHE A 44 1.15 14.47 -0.51
C PHE A 44 -0.11 15.25 -0.85
N GLY A 45 -1.30 14.72 -0.55
CA GLY A 45 -2.56 15.26 -1.04
C GLY A 45 -2.73 15.11 -2.53
N TYR A 46 -2.06 14.13 -3.14
CA TYR A 46 -2.05 13.89 -4.58
C TYR A 46 -2.73 12.55 -4.88
N GLU A 47 -3.17 12.40 -6.13
CA GLU A 47 -3.59 11.10 -6.63
C GLU A 47 -2.39 10.19 -6.83
N LEU A 48 -2.59 8.88 -6.64
CA LEU A 48 -1.58 7.88 -6.90
C LEU A 48 -2.06 6.95 -7.99
N VAL A 49 -1.19 6.67 -8.96
CA VAL A 49 -1.42 5.68 -10.01
C VAL A 49 -0.29 4.66 -10.00
N PHE A 50 -0.62 3.43 -10.37
CA PHE A 50 0.36 2.38 -10.56
C PHE A 50 0.62 2.18 -12.04
N ILE A 51 1.88 2.19 -12.44
CA ILE A 51 2.30 1.70 -13.75
C ILE A 51 2.80 0.28 -13.53
N VAL A 52 2.15 -0.67 -14.17
CA VAL A 52 2.37 -2.10 -13.97
C VAL A 52 2.95 -2.71 -15.23
N ILE A 53 4.05 -3.44 -15.08
CA ILE A 53 4.72 -4.13 -16.17
C ILE A 53 4.50 -5.63 -15.99
N ASP A 54 3.90 -6.25 -16.99
CA ASP A 54 3.78 -7.71 -17.04
C ASP A 54 5.10 -8.29 -17.55
N LYS A 55 5.78 -9.04 -16.70
CA LYS A 55 7.11 -9.59 -17.01
C LYS A 55 7.08 -10.66 -18.07
N SER A 56 5.94 -11.34 -18.26
CA SER A 56 5.83 -12.43 -19.23
C SER A 56 5.41 -11.95 -20.61
N THR A 57 4.54 -10.94 -20.70
CA THR A 57 4.01 -10.44 -21.98
C THR A 57 4.61 -9.09 -22.40
N HIS A 58 5.29 -8.40 -21.48
CA HIS A 58 5.78 -7.02 -21.61
C HIS A 58 4.68 -6.00 -21.80
N GLN A 59 3.44 -6.35 -21.44
CA GLN A 59 2.32 -5.43 -21.47
C GLN A 59 2.46 -4.41 -20.34
N LEU A 60 2.11 -3.16 -20.63
CA LEU A 60 2.04 -2.09 -19.65
C LEU A 60 0.58 -1.82 -19.29
N GLY A 61 0.34 -1.61 -18.00
CA GLY A 61 -0.96 -1.21 -17.51
C GLY A 61 -0.86 0.04 -16.67
N LEU A 62 -1.88 0.88 -16.74
CA LEU A 62 -2.04 2.04 -15.88
C LEU A 62 -3.25 1.80 -14.98
N PHE A 63 -3.03 1.77 -13.68
CA PHE A 63 -4.07 1.53 -12.70
C PHE A 63 -4.19 2.73 -11.77
N ASP A 64 -5.32 3.40 -11.80
CA ASP A 64 -5.65 4.43 -10.82
C ASP A 64 -6.29 3.79 -9.59
N CYS A 65 -6.39 4.54 -8.51
CA CYS A 65 -6.93 4.05 -7.24
C CYS A 65 -8.37 4.52 -7.09
N SER A 66 -9.29 3.57 -6.97
CA SER A 66 -10.68 3.86 -6.68
C SER A 66 -10.85 4.32 -5.23
N GLU A 67 -11.98 4.93 -4.91
CA GLU A 67 -12.33 5.27 -3.54
C GLU A 67 -12.39 4.02 -2.65
N ASP A 68 -12.91 2.91 -3.16
CA ASP A 68 -12.97 1.64 -2.44
C ASP A 68 -11.58 1.10 -2.13
N PHE A 69 -10.66 1.22 -3.08
CA PHE A 69 -9.27 0.79 -2.89
C PHE A 69 -8.60 1.61 -1.79
N LEU A 70 -8.75 2.92 -1.83
CA LEU A 70 -8.20 3.82 -0.81
C LEU A 70 -8.86 3.59 0.56
N GLN A 71 -10.17 3.34 0.59
CA GLN A 71 -10.88 3.03 1.83
C GLN A 71 -10.39 1.72 2.44
N SER A 72 -10.13 0.71 1.62
CA SER A 72 -9.50 -0.54 2.08
C SER A 72 -8.15 -0.28 2.71
N GLY A 73 -7.32 0.55 2.08
CA GLY A 73 -6.03 0.96 2.63
C GLY A 73 -6.16 1.70 3.95
N GLN A 74 -7.10 2.62 4.04
CA GLN A 74 -7.39 3.35 5.26
C GLN A 74 -7.79 2.42 6.40
N ASN A 75 -8.63 1.43 6.12
CA ASN A 75 -9.08 0.46 7.11
C ASN A 75 -7.91 -0.39 7.63
N LYS A 76 -7.00 -0.79 6.76
CA LYS A 76 -5.81 -1.55 7.15
C LYS A 76 -4.87 -0.71 8.02
N VAL A 77 -4.67 0.56 7.67
CA VAL A 77 -3.85 1.48 8.45
C VAL A 77 -4.48 1.73 9.81
N ALA A 78 -5.79 1.93 9.87
CA ALA A 78 -6.51 2.12 11.14
C ALA A 78 -6.35 0.92 12.07
N LYS A 79 -6.42 -0.30 11.53
CA LYS A 79 -6.19 -1.52 12.31
C LYS A 79 -4.75 -1.59 12.83
N ALA A 80 -3.77 -1.21 12.00
CA ALA A 80 -2.37 -1.19 12.41
C ALA A 80 -2.13 -0.17 13.52
N VAL A 81 -2.74 1.01 13.42
CA VAL A 81 -2.65 2.04 14.46
C VAL A 81 -3.31 1.57 15.76
N GLN A 82 -4.48 0.94 15.65
CA GLN A 82 -5.16 0.36 16.81
C GLN A 82 -4.28 -0.68 17.51
N ALA A 83 -3.69 -1.59 16.75
CA ALA A 83 -2.79 -2.60 17.28
C ALA A 83 -1.58 -1.96 17.98
N TYR A 84 -0.99 -0.93 17.36
CA TYR A 84 0.11 -0.18 17.97
C TYR A 84 -0.29 0.41 19.32
N ASN A 85 -1.46 1.04 19.40
CA ASN A 85 -1.95 1.66 20.63
C ASN A 85 -2.18 0.61 21.72
N GLU A 86 -2.74 -0.55 21.35
CA GLU A 86 -2.96 -1.64 22.30
C GLU A 86 -1.64 -2.17 22.90
N PHE A 87 -0.60 -2.28 22.08
CA PHE A 87 0.67 -2.86 22.52
C PHE A 87 1.62 -1.87 23.17
N PHE A 88 1.63 -0.61 22.75
CA PHE A 88 2.63 0.34 23.17
C PHE A 88 2.07 1.46 24.07
N VAL A 89 0.76 1.70 24.07
CA VAL A 89 0.13 2.76 24.85
C VAL A 89 -0.63 2.18 26.03
N ASP A 90 -1.40 1.10 25.81
CA ASP A 90 -2.17 0.46 26.87
C ASP A 90 -1.26 -0.44 27.71
N SER A 91 -1.24 -0.20 29.02
CA SER A 91 -0.42 -0.98 29.93
C SER A 91 -0.97 -2.38 30.14
N GLY A 92 -0.08 -3.35 30.37
CA GLY A 92 -0.45 -4.72 30.75
C GLY A 92 -0.53 -5.71 29.60
N VAL A 93 -0.23 -5.30 28.40
CA VAL A 93 -0.13 -6.21 27.25
C VAL A 93 1.27 -6.84 27.22
N ASP A 94 1.34 -8.16 27.11
CA ASP A 94 2.60 -8.85 26.93
C ASP A 94 3.00 -8.81 25.46
N LEU A 95 3.98 -7.99 25.15
CA LEU A 95 4.45 -7.78 23.78
C LEU A 95 5.08 -9.02 23.19
N ASP A 96 5.68 -9.88 24.00
CA ASP A 96 6.37 -11.08 23.52
C ASP A 96 5.42 -12.05 22.82
N GLN A 97 4.13 -12.03 23.16
CA GLN A 97 3.12 -12.86 22.52
C GLN A 97 2.86 -12.49 21.07
N TYR A 98 3.19 -11.27 20.68
CA TYR A 98 2.79 -10.72 19.38
C TYR A 98 3.95 -10.47 18.43
N PHE A 99 5.18 -10.55 18.93
CA PHE A 99 6.36 -10.33 18.09
C PHE A 99 7.06 -11.64 17.79
N LEU A 100 7.28 -11.87 16.51
CA LEU A 100 8.21 -12.89 16.06
C LEU A 100 9.57 -12.22 15.92
N THR A 101 10.50 -12.57 16.82
CA THR A 101 11.85 -12.00 16.78
C THR A 101 12.78 -12.99 16.12
N LYS A 102 13.38 -12.58 15.02
CA LYS A 102 14.37 -13.37 14.26
C LYS A 102 15.48 -12.46 13.80
N THR A 103 16.68 -13.05 13.69
CA THR A 103 17.82 -12.40 13.09
C THR A 103 17.97 -12.87 11.64
N LEU A 104 18.01 -11.92 10.73
CA LEU A 104 18.25 -12.22 9.32
C LEU A 104 19.73 -12.35 9.02
#